data_bb1ecf8bde17d86e7c3cbb6148273e82
#
_entry.id   bb1ecf8bde17d86e7c3cbb6148273e82
#
_cell.length_a   1.000
_cell.length_b   1.000
_cell.length_c   1.000
_cell.angle_alpha   90.00
_cell.angle_beta   90.00
_cell.angle_gamma   90.00
#
_symmetry.space_group_name_H-M   'P 1'
#
loop_
_entity.id
_entity.type
_entity.pdbx_description
1 polymer ?
#
loop_
_entity_poly.entity_id
_entity_poly.type
_entity_poly.pdbx_seq_one_letter_code
_entity_poly.pdbx_strand_id
1 'polypeptide(L)'
;MTDVLGAEPVAVPGATSGLFGATFASNRFHFVGVAGAGVSGLARLLAGSGCVVTGSDGGGGAVLDRLAQEGLDVWTGCRPDRIAGADGYVVRSAAVPLTDPEVQECVRRGFTSLLYAEAVGRLSEGRRTLAIAGTHGKTTTTGLTVAALRGAGVDPSHLIGGEVPELGGNGRWGHSQEFVVEACEFNRSFHNLRPFGAAILNVDHDHFDCFPSTTDLVEAFAGYLARVRPGGTALVEEGVPRGVLAELRSDVRILTVGSGLYCDVRAVDVRDDLGRFSFVPMVKGRRFPRVQLALSGRHNMHNALFALGLCWIAGADLEGACRGVGEFGGVRRRFEMHAGPRGGTLVNDYAHHPAELRAVLTAARQRFPGRRLLAVFQPHQHQRTLHLLQEFAEALTGADAAYIVDIYGAREAEHIKASVSARDLVAAIRSQGGEADAVGAVDAAPAFTLARHRPDDIVLLLGAGDIDRALGGIVAGI
;
A
#
# COMPACT_ATOMS: atom_id res chain seq x y z
N MET A 1 46.05 3.12 0.95
CA MET A 1 46.08 2.22 2.10
C MET A 1 44.63 1.84 2.33
N THR A 2 44.20 0.89 1.69
CA THR A 2 44.10 -0.57 1.78
C THR A 2 42.86 -1.00 2.55
N ASP A 3 41.94 -1.54 1.77
CA ASP A 3 41.07 -2.67 2.09
C ASP A 3 40.25 -2.70 3.39
N VAL A 4 38.97 -2.35 3.26
CA VAL A 4 37.88 -3.07 3.93
C VAL A 4 36.79 -3.36 2.87
N LEU A 5 37.13 -4.13 1.86
CA LEU A 5 36.22 -4.85 0.96
C LEU A 5 36.33 -6.32 1.36
N GLY A 6 35.45 -6.79 2.21
CA GLY A 6 35.44 -8.18 2.59
C GLY A 6 34.47 -8.47 3.72
N ALA A 7 33.20 -8.06 3.56
CA ALA A 7 32.15 -8.73 4.29
C ALA A 7 31.65 -9.88 3.40
N GLU A 8 32.21 -11.09 3.61
CA GLU A 8 31.60 -12.31 3.10
C GLU A 8 30.12 -12.35 3.47
N PRO A 9 29.24 -12.81 2.59
CA PRO A 9 27.84 -13.01 2.93
C PRO A 9 27.77 -14.00 4.08
N VAL A 10 27.35 -13.55 5.24
CA VAL A 10 27.06 -14.42 6.39
C VAL A 10 26.01 -15.41 5.91
N ALA A 11 26.41 -16.65 5.71
CA ALA A 11 25.53 -17.75 5.42
C ALA A 11 24.52 -17.87 6.57
N VAL A 12 23.30 -17.45 6.36
CA VAL A 12 22.20 -17.74 7.28
C VAL A 12 21.93 -19.25 7.12
N PRO A 13 22.05 -20.04 8.20
CA PRO A 13 21.72 -21.47 8.13
C PRO A 13 20.30 -21.62 7.61
N GLY A 14 20.06 -22.62 6.72
CA GLY A 14 18.81 -22.88 6.05
C GLY A 14 17.61 -22.91 7.01
N ALA A 15 16.91 -21.80 7.12
CA ALA A 15 15.78 -21.61 8.01
C ALA A 15 14.47 -21.86 7.24
N THR A 16 14.20 -23.14 6.92
CA THR A 16 12.87 -23.57 6.48
C THR A 16 12.11 -24.40 7.51
N SER A 17 12.65 -24.54 8.74
CA SER A 17 12.12 -25.51 9.72
C SER A 17 11.44 -24.88 10.96
N GLY A 18 11.11 -23.57 10.98
CA GLY A 18 10.78 -22.94 12.27
C GLY A 18 9.33 -22.56 12.53
N LEU A 19 8.53 -22.15 11.54
CA LEU A 19 7.36 -21.31 11.84
C LEU A 19 5.98 -21.91 11.54
N PHE A 20 5.87 -22.79 10.53
CA PHE A 20 4.66 -23.53 10.22
C PHE A 20 4.89 -25.07 10.23
N GLY A 21 5.94 -25.58 10.91
CA GLY A 21 6.28 -26.99 10.99
C GLY A 21 7.25 -27.47 9.90
N ALA A 22 7.71 -28.73 10.01
CA ALA A 22 8.85 -29.30 9.29
C ALA A 22 8.71 -29.37 7.75
N THR A 23 7.51 -29.14 7.20
CA THR A 23 7.25 -29.06 5.76
C THR A 23 6.22 -27.95 5.48
N PHE A 24 6.70 -26.74 5.23
CA PHE A 24 5.85 -25.59 4.95
C PHE A 24 4.83 -25.86 3.80
N ALA A 25 5.27 -26.50 2.72
CA ALA A 25 4.44 -26.80 1.56
C ALA A 25 3.31 -27.84 1.80
N SER A 26 3.34 -28.58 2.91
CA SER A 26 2.29 -29.53 3.27
C SER A 26 1.21 -28.93 4.19
N ASN A 27 1.37 -27.67 4.61
CA ASN A 27 0.41 -27.03 5.48
C ASN A 27 -0.89 -26.68 4.74
N ARG A 28 -1.98 -26.79 5.49
CA ARG A 28 -3.32 -26.42 5.03
C ARG A 28 -3.73 -25.07 5.63
N PHE A 29 -4.25 -24.20 4.78
CA PHE A 29 -4.76 -22.89 5.20
C PHE A 29 -6.20 -22.70 4.72
N HIS A 30 -7.04 -22.29 5.64
CA HIS A 30 -8.39 -21.82 5.30
C HIS A 30 -8.49 -20.32 5.62
N PHE A 31 -9.00 -19.53 4.67
CA PHE A 31 -9.12 -18.08 4.82
C PHE A 31 -10.59 -17.68 4.96
N VAL A 32 -10.93 -16.92 6.02
CA VAL A 32 -12.26 -16.33 6.19
C VAL A 32 -12.16 -14.81 6.00
N GLY A 33 -12.92 -14.29 5.01
CA GLY A 33 -12.78 -12.93 4.50
C GLY A 33 -11.64 -12.82 3.47
N VAL A 34 -11.52 -13.81 2.57
CA VAL A 34 -10.41 -13.96 1.61
C VAL A 34 -10.36 -12.88 0.54
N ALA A 35 -11.47 -12.19 0.25
CA ALA A 35 -11.53 -11.11 -0.74
C ALA A 35 -10.91 -9.78 -0.24
N GLY A 36 -10.57 -9.66 1.04
CA GLY A 36 -9.85 -8.51 1.56
C GLY A 36 -8.46 -8.35 0.91
N ALA A 37 -8.05 -7.10 0.60
CA ALA A 37 -6.84 -6.81 -0.18
C ALA A 37 -5.57 -7.52 0.35
N GLY A 38 -5.27 -7.42 1.65
CA GLY A 38 -4.13 -8.12 2.24
C GLY A 38 -4.32 -9.63 2.30
N VAL A 39 -5.54 -10.08 2.65
CA VAL A 39 -5.86 -11.50 2.85
C VAL A 39 -5.75 -12.26 1.53
N SER A 40 -6.26 -11.71 0.42
CA SER A 40 -6.16 -12.30 -0.92
C SER A 40 -4.70 -12.45 -1.38
N GLY A 41 -3.86 -11.45 -1.09
CA GLY A 41 -2.43 -11.52 -1.39
C GLY A 41 -1.73 -12.64 -0.61
N LEU A 42 -2.05 -12.80 0.68
CA LEU A 42 -1.49 -13.87 1.50
C LEU A 42 -1.95 -15.25 1.01
N ALA A 43 -3.22 -15.38 0.60
CA ALA A 43 -3.75 -16.61 0.05
C ALA A 43 -3.00 -17.03 -1.24
N ARG A 44 -2.79 -16.07 -2.17
CA ARG A 44 -1.97 -16.28 -3.38
C ARG A 44 -0.54 -16.69 -3.06
N LEU A 45 0.08 -15.96 -2.13
CA LEU A 45 1.47 -16.22 -1.72
C LEU A 45 1.61 -17.65 -1.18
N LEU A 46 0.71 -18.07 -0.28
CA LEU A 46 0.75 -19.41 0.30
C LEU A 46 0.43 -20.50 -0.72
N ALA A 47 -0.55 -20.29 -1.60
CA ALA A 47 -0.82 -21.20 -2.70
C ALA A 47 0.40 -21.36 -3.62
N GLY A 48 1.07 -20.26 -3.97
CA GLY A 48 2.31 -20.28 -4.76
C GLY A 48 3.49 -20.97 -4.08
N SER A 49 3.46 -21.13 -2.76
CA SER A 49 4.46 -21.91 -2.00
C SER A 49 4.20 -23.41 -1.98
N GLY A 50 3.07 -23.87 -2.56
CA GLY A 50 2.64 -25.26 -2.55
C GLY A 50 1.72 -25.65 -1.38
N CYS A 51 1.29 -24.69 -0.55
CA CYS A 51 0.29 -24.94 0.50
C CYS A 51 -1.09 -25.23 -0.09
N VAL A 52 -1.87 -26.04 0.61
CA VAL A 52 -3.30 -26.23 0.29
C VAL A 52 -4.08 -25.04 0.85
N VAL A 53 -4.64 -24.24 -0.05
CA VAL A 53 -5.35 -23.00 0.31
C VAL A 53 -6.81 -23.10 -0.10
N THR A 54 -7.70 -22.86 0.86
CA THR A 54 -9.15 -22.68 0.65
C THR A 54 -9.61 -21.37 1.28
N GLY A 55 -10.78 -20.85 0.90
CA GLY A 55 -11.28 -19.64 1.55
C GLY A 55 -12.70 -19.25 1.21
N SER A 56 -13.26 -18.39 2.06
CA SER A 56 -14.62 -17.86 1.92
C SER A 56 -14.63 -16.34 2.05
N ASP A 57 -15.65 -15.72 1.44
CA ASP A 57 -15.96 -14.31 1.66
C ASP A 57 -17.46 -14.07 1.63
N GLY A 58 -17.96 -13.27 2.57
CA GLY A 58 -19.40 -13.01 2.70
C GLY A 58 -20.00 -12.22 1.55
N GLY A 59 -19.20 -11.35 0.89
CA GLY A 59 -19.67 -10.44 -0.14
C GLY A 59 -19.51 -10.93 -1.59
N GLY A 60 -18.68 -11.94 -1.83
CA GLY A 60 -18.32 -12.34 -3.20
C GLY A 60 -17.54 -11.24 -3.96
N GLY A 61 -17.72 -11.20 -5.29
CA GLY A 61 -17.23 -10.13 -6.16
C GLY A 61 -15.89 -10.41 -6.84
N ALA A 62 -15.42 -9.43 -7.63
CA ALA A 62 -14.32 -9.58 -8.60
C ALA A 62 -13.00 -10.14 -8.04
N VAL A 63 -12.71 -9.91 -6.75
CA VAL A 63 -11.49 -10.47 -6.11
C VAL A 63 -11.66 -11.97 -5.91
N LEU A 64 -12.83 -12.41 -5.41
CA LEU A 64 -13.12 -13.82 -5.21
C LEU A 64 -13.14 -14.59 -6.54
N ASP A 65 -13.81 -14.01 -7.57
CA ASP A 65 -13.86 -14.58 -8.90
C ASP A 65 -12.46 -14.77 -9.51
N ARG A 66 -11.58 -13.80 -9.29
CA ARG A 66 -10.19 -13.86 -9.75
C ARG A 66 -9.40 -14.93 -9.03
N LEU A 67 -9.53 -15.05 -7.70
CA LEU A 67 -8.88 -16.12 -6.94
C LEU A 67 -9.32 -17.52 -7.44
N ALA A 68 -10.62 -17.68 -7.73
CA ALA A 68 -11.13 -18.92 -8.32
C ALA A 68 -10.55 -19.20 -9.72
N GLN A 69 -10.45 -18.17 -10.58
CA GLN A 69 -9.81 -18.28 -11.90
C GLN A 69 -8.32 -18.62 -11.81
N GLU A 70 -7.64 -18.19 -10.77
CA GLU A 70 -6.25 -18.53 -10.44
C GLU A 70 -6.09 -19.95 -9.87
N GLY A 71 -7.20 -20.68 -9.68
CA GLY A 71 -7.23 -22.08 -9.24
C GLY A 71 -7.31 -22.28 -7.73
N LEU A 72 -7.60 -21.24 -6.95
CA LEU A 72 -7.84 -21.39 -5.51
C LEU A 72 -9.28 -21.90 -5.27
N ASP A 73 -9.44 -22.84 -4.32
CA ASP A 73 -10.77 -23.32 -3.90
C ASP A 73 -11.41 -22.31 -2.94
N VAL A 74 -12.14 -21.34 -3.52
CA VAL A 74 -12.79 -20.25 -2.79
C VAL A 74 -14.29 -20.17 -3.09
N TRP A 75 -15.07 -19.63 -2.14
CA TRP A 75 -16.54 -19.55 -2.29
C TRP A 75 -17.14 -18.31 -1.61
N THR A 76 -18.34 -17.96 -2.05
CA THR A 76 -19.16 -16.90 -1.44
C THR A 76 -19.99 -17.48 -0.30
N GLY A 77 -20.10 -16.72 0.79
CA GLY A 77 -20.90 -17.06 1.98
C GLY A 77 -20.21 -18.02 2.93
N CYS A 78 -20.79 -18.16 4.10
CA CYS A 78 -20.29 -19.04 5.17
C CYS A 78 -20.73 -20.49 4.92
N ARG A 79 -19.79 -21.40 4.73
CA ARG A 79 -20.03 -22.82 4.39
C ARG A 79 -19.16 -23.75 5.24
N PRO A 80 -19.45 -23.92 6.56
CA PRO A 80 -18.68 -24.81 7.44
C PRO A 80 -18.64 -26.28 6.95
N ASP A 81 -19.67 -26.69 6.20
CA ASP A 81 -19.79 -28.02 5.57
C ASP A 81 -18.69 -28.30 4.51
N ARG A 82 -18.09 -27.25 3.94
CA ARG A 82 -17.01 -27.35 2.96
C ARG A 82 -15.61 -27.46 3.58
N ILE A 83 -15.47 -27.23 4.88
CA ILE A 83 -14.16 -27.33 5.54
C ILE A 83 -13.70 -28.79 5.54
N ALA A 84 -12.58 -29.05 4.86
CA ALA A 84 -12.03 -30.38 4.70
C ALA A 84 -10.66 -30.52 5.40
N GLY A 85 -10.37 -31.76 5.84
CA GLY A 85 -9.11 -32.09 6.50
C GLY A 85 -9.12 -31.81 7.99
N ALA A 86 -8.01 -32.13 8.63
CA ALA A 86 -7.70 -31.86 10.02
C ALA A 86 -6.29 -31.26 10.07
N ASP A 87 -6.00 -30.51 11.12
CA ASP A 87 -4.74 -29.83 11.38
C ASP A 87 -4.33 -28.83 10.28
N GLY A 88 -4.06 -27.63 10.64
CA GLY A 88 -3.73 -26.54 9.72
C GLY A 88 -3.90 -25.17 10.39
N TYR A 89 -4.14 -24.17 9.56
CA TYR A 89 -4.34 -22.80 10.03
C TYR A 89 -5.61 -22.23 9.44
N VAL A 90 -6.45 -21.61 10.28
CA VAL A 90 -7.51 -20.73 9.81
C VAL A 90 -7.06 -19.29 9.98
N VAL A 91 -6.95 -18.57 8.85
CA VAL A 91 -6.54 -17.17 8.81
C VAL A 91 -7.78 -16.30 8.58
N ARG A 92 -8.05 -15.41 9.50
CA ARG A 92 -9.21 -14.53 9.45
C ARG A 92 -8.81 -13.06 9.32
N SER A 93 -9.62 -12.27 8.60
CA SER A 93 -9.50 -10.82 8.64
C SER A 93 -9.89 -10.31 10.04
N ALA A 94 -9.43 -9.10 10.41
CA ALA A 94 -9.80 -8.48 11.69
C ALA A 94 -11.32 -8.24 11.82
N ALA A 95 -12.06 -8.22 10.72
CA ALA A 95 -13.51 -8.05 10.68
C ALA A 95 -14.29 -9.32 11.02
N VAL A 96 -13.66 -10.49 10.94
CA VAL A 96 -14.29 -11.79 11.19
C VAL A 96 -14.08 -12.17 12.66
N PRO A 97 -15.15 -12.33 13.45
CA PRO A 97 -15.04 -12.69 14.86
C PRO A 97 -14.62 -14.16 15.02
N LEU A 98 -14.10 -14.52 16.19
CA LEU A 98 -13.81 -15.91 16.53
C LEU A 98 -15.06 -16.81 16.57
N THR A 99 -16.24 -16.21 16.74
CA THR A 99 -17.54 -16.91 16.75
C THR A 99 -18.08 -17.23 15.36
N ASP A 100 -17.36 -16.85 14.29
CA ASP A 100 -17.74 -17.20 12.93
C ASP A 100 -17.83 -18.73 12.77
N PRO A 101 -18.90 -19.28 12.15
CA PRO A 101 -19.11 -20.73 12.07
C PRO A 101 -18.00 -21.48 11.33
N GLU A 102 -17.38 -20.90 10.29
CA GLU A 102 -16.25 -21.54 9.59
C GLU A 102 -14.98 -21.55 10.46
N VAL A 103 -14.72 -20.45 11.19
CA VAL A 103 -13.61 -20.38 12.14
C VAL A 103 -13.80 -21.44 13.23
N GLN A 104 -15.00 -21.57 13.79
CA GLN A 104 -15.33 -22.56 14.82
C GLN A 104 -15.18 -24.00 14.30
N GLU A 105 -15.63 -24.29 13.09
CA GLU A 105 -15.48 -25.61 12.47
C GLU A 105 -14.00 -25.95 12.22
N CYS A 106 -13.20 -25.00 11.75
CA CYS A 106 -11.75 -25.18 11.62
C CYS A 106 -11.10 -25.52 12.97
N VAL A 107 -11.40 -24.75 14.02
CA VAL A 107 -10.86 -24.98 15.37
C VAL A 107 -11.29 -26.35 15.90
N ARG A 108 -12.56 -26.76 15.69
CA ARG A 108 -13.05 -28.10 16.06
C ARG A 108 -12.28 -29.23 15.36
N ARG A 109 -11.77 -28.97 14.14
CA ARG A 109 -10.95 -29.92 13.36
C ARG A 109 -9.45 -29.84 13.68
N GLY A 110 -9.02 -29.08 14.69
CA GLY A 110 -7.62 -28.95 15.10
C GLY A 110 -6.83 -27.83 14.40
N PHE A 111 -7.48 -26.98 13.61
CA PHE A 111 -6.81 -25.83 13.00
C PHE A 111 -6.44 -24.77 14.05
N THR A 112 -5.25 -24.20 13.93
CA THR A 112 -4.82 -23.02 14.72
C THR A 112 -5.40 -21.74 14.11
N SER A 113 -6.18 -20.97 14.89
CA SER A 113 -6.72 -19.69 14.44
C SER A 113 -5.68 -18.58 14.54
N LEU A 114 -5.52 -17.84 13.44
CA LEU A 114 -4.61 -16.68 13.31
C LEU A 114 -5.36 -15.49 12.73
N LEU A 115 -5.04 -14.30 13.22
CA LEU A 115 -5.31 -13.08 12.48
C LEU A 115 -4.37 -12.98 11.26
N TYR A 116 -4.82 -12.30 10.21
CA TYR A 116 -3.99 -12.00 9.04
C TYR A 116 -2.60 -11.44 9.43
N ALA A 117 -2.56 -10.45 10.33
CA ALA A 117 -1.30 -9.84 10.77
C ALA A 117 -0.37 -10.83 11.49
N GLU A 118 -0.92 -11.77 12.28
CA GLU A 118 -0.16 -12.82 12.96
C GLU A 118 0.43 -13.82 11.95
N ALA A 119 -0.34 -14.19 10.92
CA ALA A 119 0.13 -15.07 9.86
C ALA A 119 1.27 -14.44 9.05
N VAL A 120 1.15 -13.16 8.68
CA VAL A 120 2.22 -12.41 8.01
C VAL A 120 3.45 -12.26 8.92
N GLY A 121 3.23 -12.02 10.21
CA GLY A 121 4.29 -11.98 11.23
C GLY A 121 5.13 -13.26 11.25
N ARG A 122 4.48 -14.42 11.29
CA ARG A 122 5.15 -15.73 11.25
C ARG A 122 5.97 -15.93 9.97
N LEU A 123 5.43 -15.52 8.81
CA LEU A 123 6.19 -15.54 7.55
C LEU A 123 7.42 -14.65 7.62
N SER A 124 7.31 -13.48 8.25
CA SER A 124 8.41 -12.51 8.36
C SER A 124 9.60 -13.04 9.17
N GLU A 125 9.35 -13.92 10.14
CA GLU A 125 10.40 -14.50 10.98
C GLU A 125 11.29 -15.50 10.22
N GLY A 126 10.74 -16.24 9.26
CA GLY A 126 11.46 -17.26 8.48
C GLY A 126 12.22 -16.71 7.28
N ARG A 127 12.12 -15.40 6.99
CA ARG A 127 12.67 -14.80 5.78
C ARG A 127 13.51 -13.56 6.06
N ARG A 128 14.27 -13.12 5.07
CA ARG A 128 14.97 -11.84 5.10
C ARG A 128 13.98 -10.73 4.72
N THR A 129 13.19 -10.29 5.71
CA THR A 129 12.05 -9.41 5.50
C THR A 129 12.48 -7.96 5.36
N LEU A 130 12.01 -7.32 4.28
CA LEU A 130 12.06 -5.89 4.02
C LEU A 130 10.64 -5.35 4.19
N ALA A 131 10.40 -4.61 5.27
CA ALA A 131 9.06 -4.15 5.65
C ALA A 131 8.94 -2.64 5.49
N ILE A 132 7.89 -2.19 4.80
CA ILE A 132 7.69 -0.79 4.42
C ILE A 132 6.51 -0.22 5.18
N ALA A 133 6.78 0.69 6.13
CA ALA A 133 5.81 1.41 6.94
C ALA A 133 5.83 2.91 6.61
N GLY A 134 4.80 3.61 7.07
CA GLY A 134 4.57 5.04 6.89
C GLY A 134 3.11 5.31 6.68
N THR A 135 2.65 6.52 6.92
CA THR A 135 1.24 6.87 6.70
C THR A 135 0.90 6.79 5.21
N HIS A 136 1.76 7.32 4.33
CA HIS A 136 1.56 7.38 2.89
C HIS A 136 2.67 6.70 2.10
N GLY A 137 2.37 6.27 0.86
CA GLY A 137 3.37 5.73 -0.08
C GLY A 137 3.74 4.26 0.09
N LYS A 138 3.27 3.57 1.12
CA LYS A 138 3.59 2.16 1.43
C LYS A 138 3.47 1.23 0.22
N THR A 139 2.29 1.18 -0.38
CA THR A 139 1.96 0.27 -1.49
C THR A 139 2.86 0.48 -2.70
N THR A 140 3.04 1.74 -3.11
CA THR A 140 3.91 2.09 -4.24
C THR A 140 5.37 1.76 -3.95
N THR A 141 5.87 2.08 -2.75
CA THR A 141 7.25 1.76 -2.35
C THR A 141 7.49 0.26 -2.29
N THR A 142 6.50 -0.53 -1.80
CA THR A 142 6.57 -1.98 -1.78
C THR A 142 6.68 -2.54 -3.20
N GLY A 143 5.83 -2.07 -4.14
CA GLY A 143 5.90 -2.45 -5.55
C GLY A 143 7.24 -2.08 -6.20
N LEU A 144 7.70 -0.84 -6.00
CA LEU A 144 9.02 -0.36 -6.47
C LEU A 144 10.17 -1.21 -5.92
N THR A 145 10.11 -1.61 -4.63
CA THR A 145 11.14 -2.46 -4.02
C THR A 145 11.19 -3.85 -4.66
N VAL A 146 10.02 -4.44 -4.93
CA VAL A 146 9.95 -5.74 -5.64
C VAL A 146 10.50 -5.62 -7.06
N ALA A 147 10.11 -4.58 -7.80
CA ALA A 147 10.59 -4.34 -9.16
C ALA A 147 12.11 -4.09 -9.18
N ALA A 148 12.62 -3.30 -8.23
CA ALA A 148 14.06 -3.04 -8.07
C ALA A 148 14.85 -4.32 -7.79
N LEU A 149 14.38 -5.17 -6.86
CA LEU A 149 15.02 -6.46 -6.57
C LEU A 149 15.03 -7.38 -7.78
N ARG A 150 13.91 -7.46 -8.51
CA ARG A 150 13.85 -8.25 -9.77
C ARG A 150 14.80 -7.72 -10.84
N GLY A 151 14.89 -6.39 -11.00
CA GLY A 151 15.89 -5.78 -11.89
C GLY A 151 17.34 -6.08 -11.50
N ALA A 152 17.58 -6.34 -10.20
CA ALA A 152 18.86 -6.80 -9.65
C ALA A 152 19.05 -8.32 -9.71
N GLY A 153 18.14 -9.08 -10.35
CA GLY A 153 18.22 -10.54 -10.46
C GLY A 153 17.76 -11.31 -9.20
N VAL A 154 17.15 -10.63 -8.24
CA VAL A 154 16.58 -11.23 -7.02
C VAL A 154 15.08 -11.45 -7.23
N ASP A 155 14.57 -12.66 -6.97
CA ASP A 155 13.13 -12.98 -7.07
C ASP A 155 12.49 -13.06 -5.67
N PRO A 156 12.06 -11.92 -5.05
CA PRO A 156 11.52 -11.90 -3.72
C PRO A 156 10.09 -12.44 -3.65
N SER A 157 9.72 -13.02 -2.52
CA SER A 157 8.31 -13.13 -2.14
C SER A 157 7.79 -11.75 -1.76
N HIS A 158 6.50 -11.47 -2.01
CA HIS A 158 5.95 -10.17 -1.66
C HIS A 158 4.48 -10.20 -1.24
N LEU A 159 4.11 -9.22 -0.40
CA LEU A 159 2.74 -8.82 -0.10
C LEU A 159 2.61 -7.31 -0.25
N ILE A 160 1.84 -6.88 -1.22
CA ILE A 160 1.60 -5.47 -1.59
C ILE A 160 0.15 -5.14 -1.25
N GLY A 161 -0.12 -3.94 -0.74
CA GLY A 161 -1.47 -3.49 -0.39
C GLY A 161 -2.41 -3.22 -1.56
N GLY A 162 -1.92 -3.32 -2.80
CA GLY A 162 -2.65 -3.11 -4.04
C GLY A 162 -2.26 -4.08 -5.14
N GLU A 163 -3.07 -4.15 -6.17
CA GLU A 163 -2.86 -5.05 -7.30
C GLU A 163 -1.77 -4.51 -8.24
N VAL A 164 -0.76 -5.34 -8.54
CA VAL A 164 0.34 -5.03 -9.46
C VAL A 164 0.47 -6.18 -10.47
N PRO A 165 -0.26 -6.12 -11.60
CA PRO A 165 -0.32 -7.23 -12.56
C PRO A 165 1.05 -7.68 -13.08
N GLU A 166 1.95 -6.75 -13.36
CA GLU A 166 3.31 -7.03 -13.84
C GLU A 166 4.19 -7.77 -12.82
N LEU A 167 3.84 -7.69 -11.52
CA LEU A 167 4.53 -8.43 -10.47
C LEU A 167 3.85 -9.77 -10.12
N GLY A 168 2.72 -10.09 -10.75
CA GLY A 168 1.94 -11.29 -10.47
C GLY A 168 0.87 -11.09 -9.38
N GLY A 169 0.35 -9.85 -9.26
CA GLY A 169 -0.71 -9.50 -8.33
C GLY A 169 -0.20 -8.86 -7.03
N ASN A 170 -1.02 -8.90 -6.00
CA ASN A 170 -0.73 -8.30 -4.68
C ASN A 170 0.02 -9.26 -3.74
N GLY A 171 0.18 -10.53 -4.09
CA GLY A 171 0.92 -11.53 -3.31
C GLY A 171 1.48 -12.63 -4.18
N ARG A 172 2.79 -12.92 -4.05
CA ARG A 172 3.46 -13.97 -4.80
C ARG A 172 4.61 -14.56 -3.99
N TRP A 173 4.77 -15.88 -4.09
CA TRP A 173 5.94 -16.58 -3.58
C TRP A 173 7.09 -16.49 -4.58
N GLY A 174 8.24 -15.98 -4.13
CA GLY A 174 9.49 -15.91 -4.89
C GLY A 174 10.49 -16.95 -4.43
N HIS A 175 11.56 -17.11 -5.21
CA HIS A 175 12.58 -18.14 -4.98
C HIS A 175 13.72 -17.69 -4.07
N SER A 176 13.90 -16.39 -3.85
CA SER A 176 14.94 -15.85 -2.97
C SER A 176 14.50 -15.82 -1.50
N GLN A 177 15.42 -15.52 -0.58
CA GLN A 177 15.14 -15.40 0.85
C GLN A 177 14.43 -14.09 1.22
N GLU A 178 14.43 -13.12 0.30
CA GLU A 178 13.81 -11.81 0.53
C GLU A 178 12.29 -11.93 0.55
N PHE A 179 11.71 -11.26 1.54
CA PHE A 179 10.27 -11.06 1.64
C PHE A 179 9.98 -9.57 1.78
N VAL A 180 9.34 -9.00 0.77
CA VAL A 180 8.97 -7.58 0.73
C VAL A 180 7.51 -7.46 1.15
N VAL A 181 7.25 -6.68 2.20
CA VAL A 181 5.91 -6.60 2.77
C VAL A 181 5.53 -5.18 3.16
N GLU A 182 4.30 -4.81 2.84
CA GLU A 182 3.68 -3.60 3.36
C GLU A 182 3.36 -3.75 4.86
N ALA A 183 3.88 -2.84 5.68
CA ALA A 183 3.76 -2.86 7.12
C ALA A 183 2.71 -1.81 7.56
N CYS A 184 1.45 -2.26 7.71
CA CYS A 184 0.33 -1.39 8.06
C CYS A 184 0.35 -1.04 9.55
N GLU A 185 0.27 0.25 9.86
CA GLU A 185 0.16 0.81 11.21
C GLU A 185 -1.20 0.58 11.85
N PHE A 186 -2.26 0.45 11.04
CA PHE A 186 -3.62 0.28 11.53
C PHE A 186 -3.71 -0.87 12.53
N ASN A 187 -4.29 -0.59 13.69
CA ASN A 187 -4.40 -1.52 14.80
C ASN A 187 -3.04 -2.16 15.20
N ARG A 188 -1.95 -1.41 15.01
CA ARG A 188 -0.56 -1.84 15.27
C ARG A 188 -0.19 -3.18 14.62
N SER A 189 -0.81 -3.51 13.47
CA SER A 189 -0.60 -4.78 12.77
C SER A 189 0.87 -5.03 12.43
N PHE A 190 1.63 -3.98 12.11
CA PHE A 190 3.08 -4.05 11.83
C PHE A 190 3.93 -4.53 13.03
N HIS A 191 3.40 -4.51 14.28
CA HIS A 191 4.09 -5.08 15.44
C HIS A 191 4.25 -6.60 15.39
N ASN A 192 3.52 -7.29 14.52
CA ASN A 192 3.72 -8.72 14.31
C ASN A 192 4.98 -9.04 13.50
N LEU A 193 5.52 -8.07 12.75
CA LEU A 193 6.66 -8.27 11.86
C LEU A 193 7.99 -8.35 12.64
N ARG A 194 8.97 -9.05 12.04
CA ARG A 194 10.36 -9.15 12.50
C ARG A 194 11.29 -8.81 11.33
N PRO A 195 11.35 -7.54 10.87
CA PRO A 195 12.10 -7.18 9.68
C PRO A 195 13.61 -7.21 9.89
N PHE A 196 14.35 -7.56 8.83
CA PHE A 196 15.78 -7.32 8.70
C PHE A 196 16.03 -5.88 8.22
N GLY A 197 15.24 -5.40 7.28
CA GLY A 197 15.20 -4.01 6.83
C GLY A 197 13.81 -3.41 7.08
N ALA A 198 13.73 -2.34 7.88
CA ALA A 198 12.49 -1.63 8.17
C ALA A 198 12.54 -0.22 7.61
N ALA A 199 11.60 0.13 6.73
CA ALA A 199 11.46 1.48 6.22
C ALA A 199 10.35 2.25 6.93
N ILE A 200 10.56 3.54 7.21
CA ILE A 200 9.53 4.51 7.61
C ILE A 200 9.57 5.67 6.64
N LEU A 201 8.54 5.76 5.80
CA LEU A 201 8.44 6.74 4.71
C LEU A 201 8.07 8.14 5.20
N ASN A 202 7.18 8.21 6.15
CA ASN A 202 6.62 9.41 6.77
C ASN A 202 5.78 9.03 7.99
N VAL A 203 5.46 10.02 8.84
CA VAL A 203 4.57 9.86 10.00
C VAL A 203 3.64 11.07 10.04
N ASP A 204 2.46 10.92 9.48
CA ASP A 204 1.39 11.92 9.47
C ASP A 204 0.19 11.39 10.25
N HIS A 205 -0.54 12.26 10.94
CA HIS A 205 -1.64 11.84 11.79
C HIS A 205 -2.84 11.37 10.95
N ASP A 206 -3.06 10.08 10.94
CA ASP A 206 -4.23 9.38 10.35
C ASP A 206 -4.73 8.30 11.32
N HIS A 207 -5.82 7.62 10.96
CA HIS A 207 -6.44 6.56 11.78
C HIS A 207 -6.79 7.03 13.20
N PHE A 208 -7.56 8.13 13.29
CA PHE A 208 -8.01 8.75 14.55
C PHE A 208 -8.75 7.79 15.49
N ASP A 209 -9.32 6.71 14.94
CA ASP A 209 -9.94 5.61 15.66
C ASP A 209 -8.93 4.70 16.38
N CYS A 210 -7.69 4.62 15.89
CA CYS A 210 -6.62 3.79 16.45
C CYS A 210 -5.57 4.61 17.20
N PHE A 211 -5.35 5.86 16.79
CA PHE A 211 -4.34 6.77 17.35
C PHE A 211 -4.96 8.11 17.71
N PRO A 212 -5.41 8.26 18.96
CA PRO A 212 -6.07 9.50 19.42
C PRO A 212 -5.17 10.73 19.35
N SER A 213 -3.84 10.54 19.40
CA SER A 213 -2.85 11.62 19.33
C SER A 213 -1.67 11.27 18.43
N THR A 214 -0.94 12.29 17.99
CA THR A 214 0.33 12.11 17.26
C THR A 214 1.37 11.37 18.11
N THR A 215 1.34 11.52 19.44
CA THR A 215 2.23 10.80 20.35
C THR A 215 1.98 9.30 20.29
N ASP A 216 0.70 8.86 20.34
CA ASP A 216 0.35 7.43 20.22
C ASP A 216 0.83 6.82 18.92
N LEU A 217 0.76 7.60 17.83
CA LEU A 217 1.26 7.18 16.52
C LEU A 217 2.79 7.06 16.52
N VAL A 218 3.51 8.05 17.05
CA VAL A 218 4.99 8.03 17.17
C VAL A 218 5.45 6.83 18.01
N GLU A 219 4.80 6.56 19.14
CA GLU A 219 5.08 5.38 19.98
C GLU A 219 4.83 4.06 19.23
N ALA A 220 3.76 3.99 18.42
CA ALA A 220 3.50 2.81 17.61
C ALA A 220 4.61 2.56 16.58
N PHE A 221 5.12 3.61 15.91
CA PHE A 221 6.26 3.49 15.00
C PHE A 221 7.57 3.15 15.74
N ALA A 222 7.79 3.68 16.94
CA ALA A 222 8.93 3.31 17.78
C ALA A 222 8.88 1.82 18.14
N GLY A 223 7.72 1.33 18.61
CA GLY A 223 7.50 -0.09 18.90
C GLY A 223 7.64 -1.00 17.66
N TYR A 224 7.37 -0.50 16.45
CA TYR A 224 7.66 -1.23 15.22
C TYR A 224 9.17 -1.33 14.97
N LEU A 225 9.93 -0.24 15.09
CA LEU A 225 11.39 -0.25 14.91
C LEU A 225 12.10 -1.09 15.98
N ALA A 226 11.57 -1.18 17.20
CA ALA A 226 12.10 -2.07 18.23
C ALA A 226 12.10 -3.55 17.81
N ARG A 227 11.33 -3.91 16.80
CA ARG A 227 11.21 -5.27 16.27
C ARG A 227 12.17 -5.61 15.15
N VAL A 228 12.99 -4.65 14.72
CA VAL A 228 14.07 -4.90 13.76
C VAL A 228 15.04 -5.92 14.36
N ARG A 229 15.39 -6.93 13.56
CA ARG A 229 16.26 -8.02 14.01
C ARG A 229 17.67 -7.50 14.38
N PRO A 230 18.38 -8.20 15.29
CA PRO A 230 19.77 -7.91 15.55
C PRO A 230 20.60 -7.81 14.27
N GLY A 231 21.42 -6.75 14.15
CA GLY A 231 22.23 -6.48 12.96
C GLY A 231 21.45 -5.99 11.74
N GLY A 232 20.13 -5.78 11.88
CA GLY A 232 19.28 -5.22 10.84
C GLY A 232 19.49 -3.73 10.60
N THR A 233 18.63 -3.12 9.79
CA THR A 233 18.74 -1.71 9.40
C THR A 233 17.38 -1.04 9.38
N ALA A 234 17.27 0.11 10.03
CA ALA A 234 16.16 1.05 9.90
C ALA A 234 16.48 2.07 8.80
N LEU A 235 15.59 2.22 7.82
CA LEU A 235 15.67 3.20 6.73
C LEU A 235 14.57 4.23 6.97
N VAL A 236 14.95 5.45 7.34
CA VAL A 236 13.98 6.46 7.79
C VAL A 236 14.09 7.74 6.98
N GLU A 237 12.95 8.38 6.75
CA GLU A 237 12.91 9.71 6.15
C GLU A 237 13.54 10.74 7.09
N GLU A 238 14.28 11.73 6.54
CA GLU A 238 15.03 12.72 7.32
C GLU A 238 14.16 13.60 8.25
N GLY A 239 12.87 13.73 7.94
CA GLY A 239 11.91 14.56 8.68
C GLY A 239 11.05 13.81 9.70
N VAL A 240 11.22 12.50 9.89
CA VAL A 240 10.41 11.77 10.87
C VAL A 240 10.67 12.25 12.30
N PRO A 241 9.65 12.29 13.17
CA PRO A 241 9.82 12.67 14.57
C PRO A 241 10.89 11.84 15.28
N ARG A 242 11.78 12.46 16.03
CA ARG A 242 12.87 11.75 16.74
C ARG A 242 12.39 10.65 17.67
N GLY A 243 11.18 10.79 18.24
CA GLY A 243 10.56 9.78 19.09
C GLY A 243 10.39 8.42 18.42
N VAL A 244 10.31 8.37 17.08
CA VAL A 244 10.23 7.14 16.30
C VAL A 244 11.47 6.23 16.50
N LEU A 245 12.61 6.80 16.83
CA LEU A 245 13.88 6.08 17.07
C LEU A 245 14.10 5.73 18.54
N ALA A 246 13.19 6.11 19.45
CA ALA A 246 13.40 6.02 20.90
C ALA A 246 13.63 4.57 21.42
N GLU A 247 12.98 3.59 20.79
CA GLU A 247 13.06 2.18 21.18
C GLU A 247 14.01 1.36 20.27
N LEU A 248 14.72 2.02 19.37
CA LEU A 248 15.61 1.33 18.44
C LEU A 248 16.81 0.73 19.18
N ARG A 249 17.08 -0.53 18.92
CA ARG A 249 18.20 -1.26 19.49
C ARG A 249 19.54 -0.68 19.01
N SER A 250 20.55 -0.66 19.87
CA SER A 250 21.88 -0.11 19.57
C SER A 250 22.66 -0.87 18.50
N ASP A 251 22.31 -2.13 18.24
CA ASP A 251 22.94 -2.98 17.21
C ASP A 251 22.24 -2.87 15.83
N VAL A 252 21.18 -2.06 15.72
CA VAL A 252 20.48 -1.76 14.46
C VAL A 252 21.08 -0.51 13.82
N ARG A 253 21.44 -0.61 12.54
CA ARG A 253 21.94 0.53 11.77
C ARG A 253 20.80 1.45 11.38
N ILE A 254 21.07 2.75 11.31
CA ILE A 254 20.15 3.75 10.78
C ILE A 254 20.69 4.24 9.45
N LEU A 255 19.84 4.29 8.42
CA LEU A 255 20.07 4.99 7.16
C LEU A 255 18.97 6.03 6.97
N THR A 256 19.36 7.19 6.49
CA THR A 256 18.42 8.29 6.22
C THR A 256 18.15 8.46 4.73
N VAL A 257 16.89 8.71 4.38
CA VAL A 257 16.44 9.05 3.02
C VAL A 257 15.93 10.49 3.03
N GLY A 258 16.33 11.28 2.05
CA GLY A 258 15.84 12.65 1.95
C GLY A 258 16.55 13.48 0.90
N SER A 259 16.40 14.80 1.00
CA SER A 259 17.03 15.77 0.11
C SER A 259 18.31 16.40 0.70
N GLY A 260 18.51 16.23 2.01
CA GLY A 260 19.65 16.78 2.74
C GLY A 260 20.99 16.22 2.27
N LEU A 261 22.03 17.06 2.30
CA LEU A 261 23.39 16.65 1.87
C LEU A 261 23.95 15.47 2.65
N TYR A 262 23.51 15.28 3.87
CA TYR A 262 23.96 14.22 4.79
C TYR A 262 23.09 12.96 4.75
N CYS A 263 22.00 12.96 3.97
CA CYS A 263 21.20 11.76 3.81
C CYS A 263 21.99 10.65 3.13
N ASP A 264 21.87 9.44 3.66
CA ASP A 264 22.53 8.24 3.14
C ASP A 264 22.02 7.85 1.75
N VAL A 265 20.74 8.09 1.50
CA VAL A 265 20.05 7.83 0.22
C VAL A 265 19.38 9.12 -0.24
N ARG A 266 19.79 9.64 -1.39
CA ARG A 266 19.27 10.89 -1.94
C ARG A 266 19.32 10.93 -3.45
N ALA A 267 18.52 11.83 -4.04
CA ALA A 267 18.56 12.12 -5.47
C ALA A 267 19.48 13.31 -5.76
N VAL A 268 20.28 13.20 -6.81
CA VAL A 268 21.03 14.34 -7.40
C VAL A 268 20.73 14.43 -8.90
N ASP A 269 21.04 15.55 -9.52
CA ASP A 269 20.75 15.81 -10.94
C ASP A 269 19.28 15.53 -11.29
N VAL A 270 18.37 16.00 -10.45
CA VAL A 270 16.92 15.83 -10.64
C VAL A 270 16.44 16.65 -11.82
N ARG A 271 15.69 16.04 -12.72
CA ARG A 271 15.02 16.68 -13.85
C ARG A 271 13.54 16.36 -13.78
N ASP A 272 12.71 17.34 -14.09
CA ASP A 272 11.26 17.23 -14.20
C ASP A 272 10.87 17.37 -15.67
N ASP A 273 10.24 16.34 -16.23
CA ASP A 273 9.67 16.35 -17.56
C ASP A 273 8.15 16.09 -17.43
N LEU A 274 7.40 17.19 -17.36
CA LEU A 274 5.94 17.16 -17.19
C LEU A 274 5.51 16.21 -16.06
N GLY A 275 6.08 16.39 -14.87
CA GLY A 275 5.78 15.57 -13.69
C GLY A 275 6.38 14.17 -13.69
N ARG A 276 7.10 13.78 -14.73
CA ARG A 276 7.94 12.58 -14.74
C ARG A 276 9.36 12.94 -14.34
N PHE A 277 9.79 12.41 -13.21
CA PHE A 277 11.10 12.72 -12.68
C PHE A 277 12.17 11.76 -13.17
N SER A 278 13.34 12.31 -13.51
CA SER A 278 14.57 11.53 -13.63
C SER A 278 15.63 12.07 -12.69
N PHE A 279 16.44 11.20 -12.16
CA PHE A 279 17.44 11.56 -11.17
C PHE A 279 18.60 10.56 -11.14
N VAL A 280 19.73 10.97 -10.59
CA VAL A 280 20.85 10.08 -10.28
C VAL A 280 20.77 9.72 -8.81
N PRO A 281 20.54 8.45 -8.45
CA PRO A 281 20.55 8.03 -7.06
C PRO A 281 21.97 8.12 -6.48
N MET A 282 22.06 8.58 -5.25
CA MET A 282 23.27 8.51 -4.45
C MET A 282 22.98 7.71 -3.17
N VAL A 283 23.69 6.60 -2.96
CA VAL A 283 23.56 5.75 -1.78
C VAL A 283 24.92 5.63 -1.10
N LYS A 284 24.99 6.01 0.17
CA LYS A 284 26.23 6.00 0.97
C LYS A 284 27.39 6.71 0.23
N GLY A 285 27.12 7.84 -0.37
CA GLY A 285 28.10 8.65 -1.09
C GLY A 285 28.46 8.15 -2.52
N ARG A 286 28.00 6.97 -2.93
CA ARG A 286 28.23 6.43 -4.28
C ARG A 286 27.06 6.80 -5.22
N ARG A 287 27.39 7.25 -6.43
CA ARG A 287 26.41 7.52 -7.50
C ARG A 287 26.09 6.25 -8.28
N PHE A 288 24.82 6.10 -8.68
CA PHE A 288 24.33 4.99 -9.49
C PHE A 288 23.74 5.50 -10.81
N PRO A 289 23.44 4.62 -11.78
CA PRO A 289 22.86 5.03 -13.04
C PRO A 289 21.60 5.85 -12.88
N ARG A 290 21.39 6.81 -13.81
CA ARG A 290 20.19 7.65 -13.83
C ARG A 290 18.94 6.79 -13.94
N VAL A 291 17.99 7.05 -13.07
CA VAL A 291 16.64 6.47 -13.11
C VAL A 291 15.72 7.45 -13.81
N GLN A 292 14.95 6.98 -14.79
CA GLN A 292 13.82 7.68 -15.39
C GLN A 292 12.55 7.01 -14.89
N LEU A 293 11.75 7.68 -14.08
CA LEU A 293 10.52 7.11 -13.57
C LEU A 293 9.41 7.07 -14.63
N ALA A 294 8.72 5.96 -14.74
CA ALA A 294 7.46 5.88 -15.46
C ALA A 294 6.31 6.57 -14.67
N LEU A 295 6.39 6.57 -13.34
CA LEU A 295 5.42 7.16 -12.44
C LEU A 295 5.48 8.68 -12.42
N SER A 296 4.32 9.33 -12.31
CA SER A 296 4.22 10.79 -12.17
C SER A 296 4.29 11.22 -10.71
N GLY A 297 4.81 12.44 -10.48
CA GLY A 297 4.83 13.10 -9.17
C GLY A 297 6.14 12.91 -8.38
N ARG A 298 6.55 13.99 -7.71
CA ARG A 298 7.80 14.03 -6.94
C ARG A 298 7.83 13.03 -5.77
N HIS A 299 6.66 12.74 -5.18
CA HIS A 299 6.54 11.74 -4.13
C HIS A 299 6.97 10.33 -4.59
N ASN A 300 6.79 10.00 -5.88
CA ASN A 300 7.24 8.71 -6.42
C ASN A 300 8.77 8.65 -6.59
N MET A 301 9.44 9.78 -6.79
CA MET A 301 10.89 9.84 -6.71
C MET A 301 11.36 9.51 -5.28
N HIS A 302 10.68 10.04 -4.27
CA HIS A 302 10.98 9.72 -2.88
C HIS A 302 10.74 8.22 -2.56
N ASN A 303 9.61 7.67 -3.00
CA ASN A 303 9.31 6.24 -2.89
C ASN A 303 10.40 5.37 -3.56
N ALA A 304 10.90 5.80 -4.72
CA ALA A 304 11.99 5.11 -5.44
C ALA A 304 13.33 5.14 -4.67
N LEU A 305 13.64 6.22 -3.97
CA LEU A 305 14.84 6.30 -3.11
C LEU A 305 14.75 5.29 -1.96
N PHE A 306 13.58 5.14 -1.34
CA PHE A 306 13.36 4.11 -0.32
C PHE A 306 13.54 2.70 -0.89
N ALA A 307 12.99 2.42 -2.07
CA ALA A 307 13.16 1.14 -2.73
C ALA A 307 14.64 0.81 -2.98
N LEU A 308 15.42 1.77 -3.51
CA LEU A 308 16.85 1.61 -3.72
C LEU A 308 17.63 1.46 -2.39
N GLY A 309 17.24 2.17 -1.34
CA GLY A 309 17.80 2.00 0.01
C GLY A 309 17.55 0.60 0.58
N LEU A 310 16.35 0.05 0.37
CA LEU A 310 16.02 -1.33 0.77
C LEU A 310 16.79 -2.36 -0.06
N CYS A 311 16.99 -2.12 -1.36
CA CYS A 311 17.87 -2.97 -2.18
C CYS A 311 19.33 -2.95 -1.68
N TRP A 312 19.84 -1.78 -1.27
CA TRP A 312 21.16 -1.68 -0.63
C TRP A 312 21.22 -2.51 0.66
N ILE A 313 20.22 -2.44 1.52
CA ILE A 313 20.11 -3.24 2.75
C ILE A 313 20.06 -4.74 2.43
N ALA A 314 19.38 -5.12 1.34
CA ALA A 314 19.37 -6.49 0.85
C ALA A 314 20.71 -6.96 0.26
N GLY A 315 21.67 -6.05 0.01
CA GLY A 315 22.92 -6.37 -0.68
C GLY A 315 22.74 -6.67 -2.17
N ALA A 316 21.64 -6.20 -2.78
CA ALA A 316 21.34 -6.40 -4.19
C ALA A 316 22.18 -5.49 -5.11
N ASP A 317 22.33 -5.86 -6.37
CA ASP A 317 22.97 -5.02 -7.38
C ASP A 317 22.14 -3.75 -7.64
N LEU A 318 22.68 -2.60 -7.26
CA LEU A 318 21.97 -1.33 -7.40
C LEU A 318 21.88 -0.82 -8.85
N GLU A 319 22.76 -1.26 -9.75
CA GLU A 319 22.64 -0.89 -11.17
C GLU A 319 21.43 -1.60 -11.79
N GLY A 320 21.25 -2.89 -11.48
CA GLY A 320 20.06 -3.64 -11.82
C GLY A 320 18.81 -3.10 -11.14
N ALA A 321 18.90 -2.75 -9.85
CA ALA A 321 17.79 -2.14 -9.11
C ALA A 321 17.32 -0.81 -9.74
N CYS A 322 18.23 0.05 -10.21
CA CYS A 322 17.88 1.27 -10.93
C CYS A 322 17.09 1.00 -12.21
N ARG A 323 17.44 -0.05 -12.96
CA ARG A 323 16.64 -0.47 -14.13
C ARG A 323 15.24 -0.89 -13.74
N GLY A 324 15.11 -1.79 -12.75
CA GLY A 324 13.82 -2.25 -12.28
C GLY A 324 12.91 -1.15 -11.75
N VAL A 325 13.47 -0.13 -11.08
CA VAL A 325 12.72 1.08 -10.66
C VAL A 325 12.22 1.87 -11.88
N GLY A 326 13.06 2.02 -12.92
CA GLY A 326 12.69 2.77 -14.13
C GLY A 326 11.59 2.08 -14.95
N GLU A 327 11.56 0.76 -14.94
CA GLU A 327 10.59 -0.07 -15.67
C GLU A 327 9.25 -0.26 -14.92
N PHE A 328 9.18 0.07 -13.65
CA PHE A 328 7.99 -0.13 -12.84
C PHE A 328 6.82 0.73 -13.31
N GLY A 329 5.76 0.10 -13.83
CA GLY A 329 4.58 0.76 -14.40
C GLY A 329 3.59 1.30 -13.38
N GLY A 330 3.66 0.87 -12.11
CA GLY A 330 2.80 1.36 -11.05
C GLY A 330 1.90 0.30 -10.41
N VAL A 331 1.03 0.77 -9.53
CA VAL A 331 0.02 -0.01 -8.82
C VAL A 331 -1.35 0.43 -9.30
N ARG A 332 -2.29 -0.50 -9.45
CA ARG A 332 -3.69 -0.12 -9.75
C ARG A 332 -4.22 0.84 -8.71
N ARG A 333 -5.02 1.81 -9.18
CA ARG A 333 -5.56 2.89 -8.35
C ARG A 333 -4.47 3.76 -7.68
N ARG A 334 -3.28 3.91 -8.28
CA ARG A 334 -2.22 4.85 -7.86
C ARG A 334 -1.76 5.64 -9.06
N PHE A 335 -2.40 6.77 -9.31
CA PHE A 335 -2.25 7.59 -10.50
C PHE A 335 -2.39 6.77 -11.80
N GLU A 336 -3.32 5.81 -11.79
CA GLU A 336 -3.56 4.91 -12.92
C GLU A 336 -4.30 5.67 -14.03
N MET A 337 -3.67 5.75 -15.21
CA MET A 337 -4.21 6.54 -16.32
C MET A 337 -5.00 5.67 -17.30
N HIS A 338 -6.16 6.15 -17.68
CA HIS A 338 -7.03 5.57 -18.70
C HIS A 338 -7.36 6.60 -19.76
N ALA A 339 -7.69 6.14 -20.98
CA ALA A 339 -8.35 7.01 -21.95
C ALA A 339 -9.67 7.50 -21.37
N GLY A 340 -9.84 8.80 -21.31
CA GLY A 340 -11.06 9.44 -20.81
C GLY A 340 -12.06 9.71 -21.92
N PRO A 341 -13.27 10.19 -21.56
CA PRO A 341 -14.29 10.55 -22.53
C PRO A 341 -13.84 11.71 -23.43
N ARG A 342 -14.35 11.76 -24.65
CA ARG A 342 -14.16 12.87 -25.61
C ARG A 342 -12.69 13.29 -25.80
N GLY A 343 -11.74 12.35 -25.78
CA GLY A 343 -10.31 12.62 -25.95
C GLY A 343 -9.59 13.12 -24.69
N GLY A 344 -10.27 13.18 -23.55
CA GLY A 344 -9.69 13.49 -22.25
C GLY A 344 -8.85 12.35 -21.69
N THR A 345 -8.40 12.52 -20.45
CA THR A 345 -7.70 11.48 -19.67
C THR A 345 -8.43 11.29 -18.35
N LEU A 346 -8.60 10.04 -17.93
CA LEU A 346 -9.07 9.72 -16.60
C LEU A 346 -7.89 9.17 -15.78
N VAL A 347 -7.70 9.71 -14.58
CA VAL A 347 -6.72 9.24 -13.60
C VAL A 347 -7.49 8.64 -12.42
N ASN A 348 -7.27 7.36 -12.14
CA ASN A 348 -7.87 6.68 -11.00
C ASN A 348 -6.85 6.59 -9.86
N ASP A 349 -7.19 7.14 -8.68
CA ASP A 349 -6.29 7.13 -7.54
C ASP A 349 -7.01 6.82 -6.22
N TYR A 350 -6.34 6.09 -5.36
CA TYR A 350 -6.83 5.67 -4.04
C TYR A 350 -6.76 6.79 -2.99
N ALA A 351 -6.30 7.99 -3.35
CA ALA A 351 -6.12 9.12 -2.44
C ALA A 351 -7.39 9.40 -1.62
N HIS A 352 -7.25 9.39 -0.31
CA HIS A 352 -8.34 9.55 0.65
C HIS A 352 -7.94 10.34 1.91
N HIS A 353 -6.73 10.90 1.91
CA HIS A 353 -6.23 11.82 2.92
C HIS A 353 -5.86 13.17 2.26
N PRO A 354 -6.01 14.34 2.93
CA PRO A 354 -5.70 15.64 2.33
C PRO A 354 -4.29 15.74 1.73
N ALA A 355 -3.29 15.17 2.40
CA ALA A 355 -1.92 15.13 1.90
C ALA A 355 -1.80 14.34 0.57
N GLU A 356 -2.50 13.21 0.46
CA GLU A 356 -2.55 12.41 -0.76
C GLU A 356 -3.27 13.15 -1.89
N LEU A 357 -4.40 13.80 -1.61
CA LEU A 357 -5.12 14.62 -2.59
C LEU A 357 -4.24 15.75 -3.13
N ARG A 358 -3.53 16.49 -2.26
CA ARG A 358 -2.58 17.52 -2.67
C ARG A 358 -1.49 16.95 -3.56
N ALA A 359 -0.94 15.79 -3.22
CA ALA A 359 0.11 15.14 -4.01
C ALA A 359 -0.39 14.73 -5.40
N VAL A 360 -1.58 14.12 -5.50
CA VAL A 360 -2.19 13.70 -6.77
C VAL A 360 -2.56 14.90 -7.63
N LEU A 361 -3.19 15.93 -7.07
CA LEU A 361 -3.55 17.16 -7.79
C LEU A 361 -2.30 17.90 -8.30
N THR A 362 -1.25 18.01 -7.49
CA THR A 362 0.04 18.57 -7.90
C THR A 362 0.66 17.77 -9.05
N ALA A 363 0.68 16.44 -8.94
CA ALA A 363 1.19 15.58 -10.02
C ALA A 363 0.37 15.71 -11.31
N ALA A 364 -0.95 15.83 -11.20
CA ALA A 364 -1.84 16.05 -12.34
C ALA A 364 -1.59 17.41 -13.00
N ARG A 365 -1.42 18.49 -12.24
CA ARG A 365 -1.06 19.81 -12.77
C ARG A 365 0.29 19.80 -13.51
N GLN A 366 1.28 19.11 -12.97
CA GLN A 366 2.58 18.95 -13.61
C GLN A 366 2.48 18.10 -14.89
N ARG A 367 1.69 17.01 -14.84
CA ARG A 367 1.55 16.07 -15.95
C ARG A 367 0.74 16.65 -17.12
N PHE A 368 -0.25 17.50 -16.83
CA PHE A 368 -1.22 18.04 -17.77
C PHE A 368 -1.30 19.57 -17.66
N PRO A 369 -0.20 20.31 -18.01
CA PRO A 369 -0.17 21.76 -17.87
C PRO A 369 -1.26 22.42 -18.71
N GLY A 370 -1.96 23.39 -18.12
CA GLY A 370 -3.02 24.15 -18.79
C GLY A 370 -4.33 23.40 -19.01
N ARG A 371 -4.42 22.11 -18.64
CA ARG A 371 -5.66 21.33 -18.76
C ARG A 371 -6.55 21.54 -17.53
N ARG A 372 -7.85 21.53 -17.74
CA ARG A 372 -8.82 21.60 -16.65
C ARG A 372 -8.86 20.27 -15.89
N LEU A 373 -8.74 20.34 -14.55
CA LEU A 373 -8.80 19.19 -13.66
C LEU A 373 -10.17 19.09 -12.99
N LEU A 374 -10.89 18.00 -13.18
CA LEU A 374 -12.14 17.68 -12.52
C LEU A 374 -11.89 16.59 -11.46
N ALA A 375 -11.96 16.93 -10.17
CA ALA A 375 -11.83 15.96 -9.09
C ALA A 375 -13.20 15.36 -8.76
N VAL A 376 -13.39 14.06 -9.01
CA VAL A 376 -14.54 13.29 -8.56
C VAL A 376 -14.10 12.52 -7.33
N PHE A 377 -14.46 13.02 -6.15
CA PHE A 377 -13.93 12.54 -4.88
C PHE A 377 -15.00 11.88 -4.00
N GLN A 378 -14.72 10.66 -3.54
CA GLN A 378 -15.48 9.97 -2.52
C GLN A 378 -14.72 10.01 -1.20
N PRO A 379 -15.15 10.83 -0.21
CA PRO A 379 -14.55 10.78 1.12
C PRO A 379 -14.73 9.41 1.75
N HIS A 380 -13.72 8.95 2.50
CA HIS A 380 -13.74 7.66 3.16
C HIS A 380 -13.74 7.85 4.67
N GLN A 381 -14.79 7.39 5.35
CA GLN A 381 -15.14 7.55 6.76
C GLN A 381 -15.60 8.98 7.12
N HIS A 382 -16.76 9.04 7.78
CA HIS A 382 -17.34 10.30 8.27
C HIS A 382 -16.46 10.92 9.36
N GLN A 383 -15.93 10.11 10.27
CA GLN A 383 -15.06 10.61 11.33
C GLN A 383 -13.81 11.30 10.76
N ARG A 384 -13.12 10.70 9.78
CA ARG A 384 -11.98 11.33 9.11
C ARG A 384 -12.40 12.60 8.39
N THR A 385 -13.52 12.57 7.67
CA THR A 385 -14.03 13.73 6.93
C THR A 385 -14.35 14.87 7.86
N LEU A 386 -14.95 14.61 9.03
CA LEU A 386 -15.26 15.62 10.04
C LEU A 386 -13.98 16.25 10.62
N HIS A 387 -13.01 15.44 11.03
CA HIS A 387 -11.76 15.93 11.63
C HIS A 387 -10.89 16.73 10.67
N LEU A 388 -10.88 16.37 9.39
CA LEU A 388 -10.03 16.97 8.36
C LEU A 388 -10.83 17.79 7.33
N LEU A 389 -12.03 18.29 7.71
CA LEU A 389 -12.94 18.94 6.77
C LEU A 389 -12.29 20.14 6.06
N GLN A 390 -11.56 20.97 6.80
CA GLN A 390 -10.93 22.17 6.26
C GLN A 390 -9.72 21.82 5.39
N GLU A 391 -8.93 20.84 5.80
CA GLU A 391 -7.77 20.35 5.05
C GLU A 391 -8.19 19.64 3.74
N PHE A 392 -9.32 18.93 3.76
CA PHE A 392 -9.91 18.37 2.53
C PHE A 392 -10.37 19.49 1.60
N ALA A 393 -11.06 20.49 2.13
CA ALA A 393 -11.51 21.62 1.34
C ALA A 393 -10.33 22.36 0.69
N GLU A 394 -9.28 22.68 1.47
CA GLU A 394 -8.06 23.30 0.95
C GLU A 394 -7.40 22.46 -0.14
N ALA A 395 -7.22 21.15 0.08
CA ALA A 395 -6.61 20.28 -0.90
C ALA A 395 -7.39 20.27 -2.22
N LEU A 396 -8.72 20.20 -2.17
CA LEU A 396 -9.58 20.12 -3.34
C LEU A 396 -9.70 21.43 -4.12
N THR A 397 -9.36 22.59 -3.56
CA THR A 397 -9.24 23.85 -4.34
C THR A 397 -8.10 23.77 -5.37
N GLY A 398 -7.21 22.80 -5.29
CA GLY A 398 -6.21 22.51 -6.32
C GLY A 398 -6.78 22.01 -7.66
N ALA A 399 -8.04 21.53 -7.68
CA ALA A 399 -8.80 21.21 -8.90
C ALA A 399 -9.55 22.44 -9.42
N ASP A 400 -9.90 22.46 -10.71
CA ASP A 400 -10.75 23.50 -11.30
C ASP A 400 -12.23 23.32 -10.92
N ALA A 401 -12.64 22.07 -10.63
CA ALA A 401 -13.94 21.76 -10.02
C ALA A 401 -13.84 20.44 -9.23
N ALA A 402 -14.53 20.38 -8.09
CA ALA A 402 -14.61 19.19 -7.24
C ALA A 402 -16.06 18.67 -7.16
N TYR A 403 -16.27 17.41 -7.52
CA TYR A 403 -17.54 16.72 -7.48
C TYR A 403 -17.50 15.69 -6.35
N ILE A 404 -18.25 15.95 -5.28
CA ILE A 404 -18.17 15.19 -4.04
C ILE A 404 -19.28 14.13 -4.01
N VAL A 405 -18.87 12.87 -4.04
CA VAL A 405 -19.73 11.69 -3.89
C VAL A 405 -20.06 11.49 -2.41
N ASP A 406 -21.17 10.83 -2.09
CA ASP A 406 -21.55 10.51 -0.73
C ASP A 406 -20.40 9.78 0.01
N ILE A 407 -20.23 10.10 1.29
CA ILE A 407 -19.15 9.57 2.11
C ILE A 407 -19.28 8.05 2.24
N TYR A 408 -18.21 7.32 1.94
CA TYR A 408 -18.14 5.88 2.17
C TYR A 408 -17.96 5.59 3.66
N GLY A 409 -19.04 5.20 4.33
CA GLY A 409 -19.09 5.05 5.80
C GLY A 409 -18.42 3.79 6.34
N ALA A 410 -17.81 2.95 5.49
CA ALA A 410 -17.13 1.71 5.89
C ALA A 410 -17.89 0.97 7.03
N ARG A 411 -17.31 0.87 8.23
CA ARG A 411 -17.85 0.15 9.39
C ARG A 411 -18.32 1.09 10.50
N GLU A 412 -18.61 2.34 10.16
CA GLU A 412 -18.99 3.35 11.15
C GLU A 412 -20.43 3.17 11.64
N ALA A 413 -20.64 3.51 12.91
CA ALA A 413 -21.97 3.52 13.52
C ALA A 413 -22.84 4.67 12.97
N GLU A 414 -24.16 4.49 12.96
CA GLU A 414 -25.11 5.44 12.35
C GLU A 414 -25.00 6.86 12.92
N HIS A 415 -24.74 7.02 14.23
CA HIS A 415 -24.57 8.34 14.83
C HIS A 415 -23.32 9.07 14.33
N ILE A 416 -22.28 8.34 13.91
CA ILE A 416 -21.07 8.91 13.29
C ILE A 416 -21.39 9.33 11.86
N LYS A 417 -22.13 8.50 11.11
CA LYS A 417 -22.54 8.81 9.74
C LYS A 417 -23.40 10.09 9.64
N ALA A 418 -24.15 10.40 10.69
CA ALA A 418 -24.96 11.61 10.75
C ALA A 418 -24.17 12.90 11.09
N SER A 419 -22.86 12.81 11.42
CA SER A 419 -22.07 13.94 11.91
C SER A 419 -21.58 14.90 10.82
N VAL A 420 -21.43 14.43 9.58
CA VAL A 420 -20.94 15.18 8.43
C VAL A 420 -21.44 14.55 7.13
N SER A 421 -21.63 15.36 6.10
CA SER A 421 -22.08 14.92 4.77
C SER A 421 -21.18 15.46 3.66
N ALA A 422 -21.35 14.93 2.45
CA ALA A 422 -20.72 15.46 1.24
C ALA A 422 -21.05 16.94 1.01
N ARG A 423 -22.25 17.40 1.41
CA ARG A 423 -22.66 18.79 1.28
C ARG A 423 -21.89 19.74 2.20
N ASP A 424 -21.50 19.28 3.39
CA ASP A 424 -20.67 20.08 4.30
C ASP A 424 -19.29 20.29 3.71
N LEU A 425 -18.70 19.27 3.08
CA LEU A 425 -17.43 19.41 2.36
C LEU A 425 -17.57 20.34 1.14
N VAL A 426 -18.65 20.24 0.37
CA VAL A 426 -18.94 21.18 -0.73
C VAL A 426 -19.03 22.61 -0.22
N ALA A 427 -19.72 22.86 0.90
CA ALA A 427 -19.82 24.17 1.49
C ALA A 427 -18.43 24.69 1.95
N ALA A 428 -17.61 23.83 2.53
CA ALA A 428 -16.25 24.19 2.96
C ALA A 428 -15.36 24.55 1.75
N ILE A 429 -15.39 23.78 0.65
CA ILE A 429 -14.64 24.07 -0.58
C ILE A 429 -15.06 25.43 -1.16
N ARG A 430 -16.37 25.68 -1.25
CA ARG A 430 -16.90 26.93 -1.77
C ARG A 430 -16.52 28.14 -0.89
N SER A 431 -16.49 27.97 0.43
CA SER A 431 -16.07 29.03 1.34
C SER A 431 -14.60 29.43 1.19
N GLN A 432 -13.79 28.52 0.66
CA GLN A 432 -12.37 28.76 0.32
C GLN A 432 -12.17 29.17 -1.16
N GLY A 433 -13.25 29.47 -1.87
CA GLY A 433 -13.22 29.98 -3.25
C GLY A 433 -13.13 28.89 -4.33
N GLY A 434 -13.21 27.60 -3.99
CA GLY A 434 -13.24 26.50 -4.93
C GLY A 434 -14.61 26.28 -5.58
N GLU A 435 -14.64 25.74 -6.82
CA GLU A 435 -15.87 25.27 -7.47
C GLU A 435 -16.15 23.83 -7.01
N ALA A 436 -17.33 23.56 -6.45
CA ALA A 436 -17.69 22.23 -6.01
C ALA A 436 -19.20 21.97 -6.06
N ASP A 437 -19.60 20.71 -6.35
CA ASP A 437 -20.98 20.25 -6.30
C ASP A 437 -21.07 18.86 -5.63
N ALA A 438 -22.21 18.61 -4.98
CA ALA A 438 -22.53 17.28 -4.46
C ALA A 438 -23.12 16.40 -5.57
N VAL A 439 -22.59 15.16 -5.66
CA VAL A 439 -23.01 14.16 -6.68
C VAL A 439 -24.14 13.29 -6.17
N GLY A 440 -24.15 12.93 -4.89
CA GLY A 440 -24.99 11.87 -4.32
C GLY A 440 -24.28 10.51 -4.37
N ALA A 441 -25.04 9.44 -4.59
CA ALA A 441 -24.53 8.08 -4.63
C ALA A 441 -23.49 7.86 -5.75
N VAL A 442 -22.57 6.90 -5.54
CA VAL A 442 -21.48 6.57 -6.48
C VAL A 442 -22.00 6.24 -7.89
N ASP A 443 -23.14 5.60 -8.00
CA ASP A 443 -23.74 5.21 -9.29
C ASP A 443 -24.21 6.43 -10.13
N ALA A 444 -24.38 7.60 -9.51
CA ALA A 444 -24.67 8.85 -10.22
C ALA A 444 -23.40 9.54 -10.77
N ALA A 445 -22.22 9.17 -10.29
CA ALA A 445 -20.98 9.85 -10.63
C ALA A 445 -20.65 9.85 -12.13
N PRO A 446 -20.85 8.77 -12.92
CA PRO A 446 -20.62 8.80 -14.35
C PRO A 446 -21.46 9.85 -15.07
N ALA A 447 -22.78 9.78 -14.96
CA ALA A 447 -23.69 10.70 -15.64
C ALA A 447 -23.46 12.17 -15.19
N PHE A 448 -23.23 12.39 -13.89
CA PHE A 448 -22.95 13.71 -13.34
C PHE A 448 -21.67 14.33 -13.92
N THR A 449 -20.60 13.54 -13.99
CA THR A 449 -19.30 13.94 -14.52
C THR A 449 -19.39 14.24 -16.02
N LEU A 450 -20.00 13.34 -16.79
CA LEU A 450 -20.13 13.45 -18.25
C LEU A 450 -20.97 14.66 -18.68
N ALA A 451 -21.99 15.03 -17.90
CA ALA A 451 -22.80 16.23 -18.16
C ALA A 451 -22.00 17.55 -18.03
N ARG A 452 -20.90 17.54 -17.29
CA ARG A 452 -20.05 18.72 -17.00
C ARG A 452 -18.68 18.65 -17.67
N HIS A 453 -18.35 17.51 -18.25
CA HIS A 453 -17.07 17.24 -18.92
C HIS A 453 -16.99 18.02 -20.24
N ARG A 454 -15.85 18.67 -20.47
CA ARG A 454 -15.46 19.34 -21.71
C ARG A 454 -14.43 18.50 -22.47
N PRO A 455 -14.27 18.68 -23.78
CA PRO A 455 -13.16 18.07 -24.51
C PRO A 455 -11.84 18.40 -23.84
N ASP A 456 -10.96 17.40 -23.76
CA ASP A 456 -9.64 17.54 -23.17
C ASP A 456 -9.55 17.71 -21.64
N ASP A 457 -10.65 17.66 -20.89
CA ASP A 457 -10.60 17.64 -19.44
C ASP A 457 -9.80 16.43 -18.90
N ILE A 458 -9.20 16.62 -17.74
CA ILE A 458 -8.60 15.54 -16.96
C ILE A 458 -9.54 15.25 -15.81
N VAL A 459 -10.10 14.04 -15.79
CA VAL A 459 -10.95 13.56 -14.71
C VAL A 459 -10.09 12.80 -13.72
N LEU A 460 -10.10 13.22 -12.46
CA LEU A 460 -9.42 12.56 -11.35
C LEU A 460 -10.48 11.83 -10.52
N LEU A 461 -10.50 10.51 -10.59
CA LEU A 461 -11.40 9.66 -9.80
C LEU A 461 -10.68 9.26 -8.52
N LEU A 462 -11.09 9.82 -7.37
CA LEU A 462 -10.32 9.82 -6.14
C LEU A 462 -11.10 9.18 -4.99
N GLY A 463 -10.46 8.27 -4.25
CA GLY A 463 -11.04 7.68 -3.04
C GLY A 463 -10.66 6.23 -2.77
N ALA A 464 -10.75 5.83 -1.51
CA ALA A 464 -10.44 4.47 -1.03
C ALA A 464 -11.67 3.54 -0.99
N GLY A 465 -12.87 4.10 -1.16
CA GLY A 465 -14.13 3.36 -1.15
C GLY A 465 -14.41 2.65 -2.47
N ASP A 466 -15.70 2.60 -2.80
CA ASP A 466 -16.20 1.93 -4.01
C ASP A 466 -16.32 2.86 -5.23
N ILE A 467 -15.71 4.03 -5.18
CA ILE A 467 -15.72 5.02 -6.27
C ILE A 467 -15.21 4.46 -7.60
N ASP A 468 -14.33 3.46 -7.57
CA ASP A 468 -13.82 2.80 -8.76
C ASP A 468 -14.91 2.08 -9.59
N ARG A 469 -16.09 1.82 -9.02
CA ARG A 469 -17.27 1.35 -9.78
C ARG A 469 -17.69 2.34 -10.86
N ALA A 470 -17.45 3.63 -10.65
CA ALA A 470 -17.74 4.68 -11.62
C ALA A 470 -16.77 4.71 -12.81
N LEU A 471 -15.60 4.07 -12.70
CA LEU A 471 -14.56 4.08 -13.72
C LEU A 471 -15.08 3.67 -15.10
N GLY A 472 -15.70 2.50 -15.16
CA GLY A 472 -16.21 1.95 -16.44
C GLY A 472 -17.22 2.85 -17.12
N GLY A 473 -18.17 3.42 -16.36
CA GLY A 473 -19.19 4.33 -16.90
C GLY A 473 -18.59 5.64 -17.41
N ILE A 474 -17.61 6.21 -16.70
CA ILE A 474 -16.94 7.44 -17.16
C ILE A 474 -16.09 7.17 -18.41
N VAL A 475 -15.32 6.08 -18.45
CA VAL A 475 -14.48 5.72 -19.61
C VAL A 475 -15.33 5.41 -20.85
N ALA A 476 -16.44 4.69 -20.69
CA ALA A 476 -17.36 4.38 -21.78
C ALA A 476 -18.14 5.61 -22.28
N GLY A 477 -18.16 6.69 -21.55
CA GLY A 477 -18.94 7.88 -21.89
C GLY A 477 -20.43 7.73 -21.69
N ILE A 478 -20.85 6.81 -20.79
CA ILE A 478 -22.25 6.44 -20.50
C ILE A 478 -22.65 6.91 -19.11
#